data_1ddc5648468423efa1b8e675369cbe0c
#
_entry.id   1ddc5648468423efa1b8e675369cbe0c
#
_cell.length_a   1.000
_cell.length_b   1.000
_cell.length_c   1.000
_cell.angle_alpha   90.00
_cell.angle_beta   90.00
_cell.angle_gamma   90.00
#
_symmetry.space_group_name_H-M   'P 1'
#
loop_
_entity.id
_entity.type
_entity.pdbx_description
1 polymer ?
#
loop_
_entity_poly.entity_id
_entity_poly.type
_entity_poly.pdbx_seq_one_letter_code
_entity_poly.pdbx_strand_id
1 'polypeptide(L)'
;FNEKLFMNTSLIFSDYRFEFNIAQQEFELKIFSGINDWNTKVDFLYQPNQRHTIKFGTNYTYHEFTPGNASGRAGEVVFEPDEIYKQYSNEGAIYLSDDFEVSDILKIHAGLRYSSFQHSGYISFRDYIRNDFNGSDDNYRNIEPRLSFRYKINPTSSIKGAYTQNYQYIHLASTSSVSLPTDLWVPSSAVIEPKFSEQYALGFFKNLKENMYETSIEAYYK
;
A
#
# COMPACT_ATOMS: atom_id res chain seq x y z
N PHE A 1 -6.77 -25.30 -14.20
CA PHE A 1 -7.44 -24.79 -15.41
C PHE A 1 -6.87 -25.44 -16.67
N ASN A 2 -5.92 -24.85 -17.38
CA ASN A 2 -5.23 -25.46 -18.51
C ASN A 2 -3.76 -24.99 -18.54
N GLU A 3 -2.96 -25.46 -19.52
CA GLU A 3 -1.52 -25.11 -19.63
C GLU A 3 -1.25 -23.61 -19.83
N LYS A 4 -2.29 -22.83 -20.19
CA LYS A 4 -2.17 -21.39 -20.48
C LYS A 4 -2.73 -20.49 -19.37
N LEU A 5 -3.52 -21.03 -18.44
CA LEU A 5 -4.19 -20.26 -17.39
C LEU A 5 -3.86 -20.84 -16.02
N PHE A 6 -3.16 -20.06 -15.23
CA PHE A 6 -2.85 -20.33 -13.84
C PHE A 6 -3.60 -19.37 -12.92
N MET A 7 -4.04 -19.86 -11.75
CA MET A 7 -4.68 -19.05 -10.71
C MET A 7 -3.96 -19.26 -9.38
N ASN A 8 -3.78 -18.19 -8.65
CA ASN A 8 -3.30 -18.21 -7.28
C ASN A 8 -4.32 -17.47 -6.39
N THR A 9 -4.66 -18.06 -5.25
CA THR A 9 -5.51 -17.44 -4.24
C THR A 9 -4.78 -17.39 -2.93
N SER A 10 -4.76 -16.22 -2.29
CA SER A 10 -4.13 -15.98 -1.00
C SER A 10 -5.14 -15.42 -0.02
N LEU A 11 -5.15 -15.98 1.20
CA LEU A 11 -5.86 -15.44 2.35
C LEU A 11 -4.80 -15.13 3.40
N ILE A 12 -4.76 -13.88 3.86
CA ILE A 12 -3.74 -13.39 4.77
C ILE A 12 -4.43 -12.71 5.94
N PHE A 13 -4.00 -13.05 7.14
CA PHE A 13 -4.34 -12.32 8.35
C PHE A 13 -3.05 -11.71 8.90
N SER A 14 -3.09 -10.42 9.22
CA SER A 14 -2.02 -9.68 9.86
C SER A 14 -2.53 -9.02 11.13
N ASP A 15 -1.81 -9.16 12.22
CA ASP A 15 -2.08 -8.50 13.50
C ASP A 15 -0.81 -7.76 13.91
N TYR A 16 -0.84 -6.45 13.81
CA TYR A 16 0.23 -5.59 14.29
C TYR A 16 -0.25 -4.83 15.52
N ARG A 17 0.49 -4.98 16.62
CA ARG A 17 0.24 -4.26 17.87
C ARG A 17 1.51 -3.59 18.35
N PHE A 18 1.35 -2.39 18.79
CA PHE A 18 2.38 -1.61 19.45
C PHE A 18 1.96 -1.33 20.89
N GLU A 19 2.87 -1.55 21.82
CA GLU A 19 2.67 -1.23 23.22
C GLU A 19 3.97 -0.61 23.78
N PHE A 20 3.83 0.51 24.43
CA PHE A 20 4.91 1.21 25.11
C PHE A 20 4.53 1.43 26.58
N ASN A 21 5.34 0.89 27.49
CA ASN A 21 5.12 0.97 28.93
C ASN A 21 6.26 1.73 29.60
N ILE A 22 5.91 2.71 30.42
CA ILE A 22 6.80 3.36 31.39
C ILE A 22 6.26 3.06 32.77
N ALA A 23 7.08 2.47 33.64
CA ALA A 23 6.73 2.24 35.04
C ALA A 23 7.87 2.73 35.92
N GLN A 24 7.57 3.64 36.86
CA GLN A 24 8.50 4.17 37.84
C GLN A 24 7.80 4.46 39.16
N GLN A 25 8.11 3.68 40.19
CA GLN A 25 7.50 3.79 41.53
C GLN A 25 5.96 3.81 41.48
N GLU A 26 5.35 4.97 41.73
CA GLU A 26 3.88 5.15 41.73
C GLU A 26 3.34 5.68 40.38
N PHE A 27 4.18 5.79 39.34
CA PHE A 27 3.80 6.22 38.03
C PHE A 27 3.86 5.08 37.02
N GLU A 28 2.78 4.89 36.30
CA GLU A 28 2.69 3.96 35.17
C GLU A 28 1.98 4.63 34.01
N LEU A 29 2.56 4.54 32.82
CA LEU A 29 1.97 5.01 31.57
C LEU A 29 2.10 3.91 30.53
N LYS A 30 0.97 3.50 29.98
CA LYS A 30 0.87 2.53 28.90
C LYS A 30 0.25 3.21 27.69
N ILE A 31 0.95 3.20 26.55
CA ILE A 31 0.46 3.65 25.25
C ILE A 31 0.38 2.44 24.34
N PHE A 32 -0.74 2.26 23.65
CA PHE A 32 -0.91 1.14 22.72
C PHE A 32 -1.72 1.55 21.48
N SER A 33 -1.42 0.91 20.38
CA SER A 33 -2.18 1.01 19.13
C SER A 33 -2.01 -0.26 18.31
N GLY A 34 -2.83 -0.44 17.27
CA GLY A 34 -2.73 -1.61 16.42
C GLY A 34 -3.51 -1.50 15.12
N ILE A 35 -3.23 -2.42 14.23
CA ILE A 35 -3.98 -2.65 13.00
C ILE A 35 -4.10 -4.16 12.77
N ASN A 36 -5.32 -4.61 12.53
CA ASN A 36 -5.63 -5.98 12.12
C ASN A 36 -6.14 -5.97 10.69
N ASP A 37 -5.52 -6.77 9.83
CA ASP A 37 -5.86 -6.85 8.41
C ASP A 37 -6.30 -8.26 8.03
N TRP A 38 -7.42 -8.33 7.32
CA TRP A 38 -7.87 -9.51 6.61
C TRP A 38 -7.79 -9.25 5.12
N ASN A 39 -6.89 -9.95 4.45
CA ASN A 39 -6.66 -9.76 3.02
C ASN A 39 -7.02 -11.03 2.24
N THR A 40 -7.73 -10.83 1.15
CA THR A 40 -8.02 -11.85 0.15
C THR A 40 -7.56 -11.37 -1.20
N LYS A 41 -6.76 -12.19 -1.87
CA LYS A 41 -6.21 -11.88 -3.19
C LYS A 41 -6.41 -13.06 -4.13
N VAL A 42 -6.85 -12.77 -5.36
CA VAL A 42 -6.96 -13.74 -6.44
C VAL A 42 -6.23 -13.21 -7.66
N ASP A 43 -5.20 -13.92 -8.08
CA ASP A 43 -4.37 -13.61 -9.24
C ASP A 43 -4.57 -14.64 -10.33
N PHE A 44 -4.71 -14.18 -11.55
CA PHE A 44 -4.68 -15.00 -12.76
C PHE A 44 -3.49 -14.64 -13.63
N LEU A 45 -2.81 -15.65 -14.13
CA LEU A 45 -1.79 -15.54 -15.15
C LEU A 45 -2.28 -16.27 -16.39
N TYR A 46 -2.42 -15.56 -17.51
CA TYR A 46 -2.86 -16.11 -18.78
C TYR A 46 -1.82 -15.86 -19.86
N GLN A 47 -1.36 -16.95 -20.48
CA GLN A 47 -0.39 -16.95 -21.57
C GLN A 47 -1.04 -17.50 -22.85
N PRO A 48 -1.75 -16.66 -23.62
CA PRO A 48 -2.40 -17.12 -24.86
C PRO A 48 -1.39 -17.63 -25.89
N ASN A 49 -0.22 -17.02 -25.93
CA ASN A 49 0.90 -17.36 -26.81
C ASN A 49 2.24 -16.90 -26.17
N GLN A 50 3.34 -17.09 -26.87
CA GLN A 50 4.69 -16.76 -26.37
C GLN A 50 4.96 -15.25 -26.24
N ARG A 51 4.16 -14.40 -26.87
CA ARG A 51 4.36 -12.94 -26.88
C ARG A 51 3.59 -12.19 -25.79
N HIS A 52 2.54 -12.79 -25.24
CA HIS A 52 1.68 -12.15 -24.25
C HIS A 52 1.70 -12.89 -22.92
N THR A 53 1.95 -12.16 -21.86
CA THR A 53 1.78 -12.65 -20.49
C THR A 53 0.84 -11.71 -19.76
N ILE A 54 -0.45 -12.08 -19.78
CA ILE A 54 -1.53 -11.28 -19.20
C ILE A 54 -1.71 -11.66 -17.74
N LYS A 55 -1.69 -10.67 -16.85
CA LYS A 55 -1.97 -10.82 -15.42
C LYS A 55 -3.20 -10.00 -15.08
N PHE A 56 -4.15 -10.60 -14.42
CA PHE A 56 -5.33 -9.90 -13.93
C PHE A 56 -5.78 -10.50 -12.60
N GLY A 57 -6.50 -9.72 -11.83
CA GLY A 57 -6.93 -10.21 -10.53
C GLY A 57 -7.66 -9.17 -9.71
N THR A 58 -7.94 -9.55 -8.48
CA THR A 58 -8.57 -8.71 -7.48
C THR A 58 -7.86 -8.84 -6.15
N ASN A 59 -7.86 -7.77 -5.38
CA ASN A 59 -7.39 -7.72 -4.01
C ASN A 59 -8.45 -7.02 -3.16
N TYR A 60 -8.73 -7.57 -1.99
CA TYR A 60 -9.61 -6.95 -1.00
C TYR A 60 -8.98 -7.08 0.37
N THR A 61 -8.94 -5.96 1.11
CA THR A 61 -8.46 -5.92 2.48
C THR A 61 -9.49 -5.23 3.37
N TYR A 62 -9.84 -5.90 4.45
CA TYR A 62 -10.58 -5.31 5.55
C TYR A 62 -9.60 -4.94 6.66
N HIS A 63 -9.60 -3.67 7.06
CA HIS A 63 -8.74 -3.11 8.09
C HIS A 63 -9.54 -2.78 9.34
N GLU A 64 -9.02 -3.17 10.50
CA GLU A 64 -9.50 -2.75 11.81
C GLU A 64 -8.36 -2.01 12.51
N PHE A 65 -8.52 -0.70 12.70
CA PHE A 65 -7.57 0.14 13.42
C PHE A 65 -7.96 0.28 14.87
N THR A 66 -7.02 0.04 15.76
CA THR A 66 -7.08 0.46 17.15
C THR A 66 -6.27 1.74 17.27
N PRO A 67 -6.91 2.93 17.34
CA PRO A 67 -6.19 4.19 17.45
C PRO A 67 -5.34 4.23 18.71
N GLY A 68 -4.37 5.14 18.75
CA GLY A 68 -3.49 5.30 19.91
C GLY A 68 -4.29 5.64 21.17
N ASN A 69 -4.18 4.79 22.16
CA ASN A 69 -4.82 4.95 23.47
C ASN A 69 -3.75 4.99 24.55
N ALA A 70 -4.03 5.74 25.61
CA ALA A 70 -3.16 5.82 26.77
C ALA A 70 -3.95 5.41 28.03
N SER A 71 -3.36 4.60 28.85
CA SER A 71 -3.83 4.30 30.21
C SER A 71 -2.68 4.44 31.21
N GLY A 72 -2.97 4.62 32.46
CA GLY A 72 -1.90 4.73 33.45
C GLY A 72 -2.35 5.00 34.86
N ARG A 73 -1.36 5.12 35.74
CA ARG A 73 -1.55 5.43 37.16
C ARG A 73 -0.53 6.46 37.61
N ALA A 74 -0.98 7.40 38.45
CA ALA A 74 -0.12 8.37 39.12
C ALA A 74 -0.55 8.45 40.60
N GLY A 75 0.18 7.77 41.48
CA GLY A 75 -0.21 7.55 42.86
C GLY A 75 -1.52 6.76 42.97
N GLU A 76 -2.53 7.34 43.58
CA GLU A 76 -3.88 6.76 43.72
C GLU A 76 -4.80 7.05 42.51
N VAL A 77 -4.37 7.91 41.58
CA VAL A 77 -5.17 8.26 40.39
C VAL A 77 -4.91 7.29 39.28
N VAL A 78 -5.95 6.58 38.85
CA VAL A 78 -5.94 5.68 37.69
C VAL A 78 -6.71 6.36 36.56
N PHE A 79 -6.15 6.37 35.37
CA PHE A 79 -6.84 6.79 34.15
C PHE A 79 -6.80 5.66 33.12
N GLU A 80 -7.95 5.31 32.63
CA GLU A 80 -8.14 4.33 31.57
C GLU A 80 -9.08 4.94 30.54
N PRO A 81 -8.94 4.66 29.24
CA PRO A 81 -9.93 5.09 28.28
C PRO A 81 -11.25 4.36 28.57
N ASP A 82 -12.34 5.12 28.71
CA ASP A 82 -13.68 4.58 28.96
C ASP A 82 -14.10 3.61 27.84
N GLU A 83 -13.77 3.94 26.60
CA GLU A 83 -13.98 3.11 25.42
C GLU A 83 -12.86 3.30 24.39
N ILE A 84 -12.51 2.23 23.67
CA ILE A 84 -11.57 2.24 22.56
C ILE A 84 -12.37 2.25 21.26
N TYR A 85 -12.44 3.41 20.61
CA TYR A 85 -13.16 3.56 19.35
C TYR A 85 -12.35 3.03 18.19
N LYS A 86 -12.66 1.81 17.77
CA LYS A 86 -12.07 1.22 16.59
C LYS A 86 -12.55 1.91 15.32
N GLN A 87 -11.66 2.01 14.34
CA GLN A 87 -11.96 2.49 13.00
C GLN A 87 -11.84 1.34 12.02
N TYR A 88 -12.65 1.36 10.99
CA TYR A 88 -12.71 0.28 10.00
C TYR A 88 -12.53 0.85 8.61
N SER A 89 -11.87 0.09 7.74
CA SER A 89 -11.75 0.47 6.34
C SER A 89 -11.79 -0.75 5.43
N ASN A 90 -12.32 -0.53 4.24
CA ASN A 90 -12.37 -1.51 3.18
C ASN A 90 -11.52 -1.00 2.02
N GLU A 91 -10.51 -1.75 1.63
CA GLU A 91 -9.70 -1.48 0.44
C GLU A 91 -9.91 -2.57 -0.59
N GLY A 92 -10.38 -2.19 -1.77
CA GLY A 92 -10.59 -3.09 -2.89
C GLY A 92 -9.83 -2.66 -4.12
N ALA A 93 -9.36 -3.60 -4.93
CA ALA A 93 -8.78 -3.30 -6.21
C ALA A 93 -9.00 -4.40 -7.23
N ILE A 94 -9.12 -4.01 -8.49
CA ILE A 94 -9.05 -4.89 -9.65
C ILE A 94 -7.93 -4.40 -10.56
N TYR A 95 -7.25 -5.30 -11.22
CA TYR A 95 -6.13 -4.94 -12.09
C TYR A 95 -6.01 -5.89 -13.28
N LEU A 96 -5.46 -5.33 -14.35
CA LEU A 96 -5.11 -6.02 -15.57
C LEU A 96 -3.78 -5.47 -16.06
N SER A 97 -2.88 -6.34 -16.48
CA SER A 97 -1.62 -5.96 -17.15
C SER A 97 -1.22 -6.99 -18.18
N ASP A 98 -0.48 -6.55 -19.20
CA ASP A 98 0.11 -7.41 -20.21
C ASP A 98 1.60 -7.09 -20.37
N ASP A 99 2.42 -8.13 -20.31
CA ASP A 99 3.81 -8.13 -20.74
C ASP A 99 3.83 -8.57 -22.20
N PHE A 100 3.91 -7.61 -23.13
CA PHE A 100 3.84 -7.84 -24.56
C PHE A 100 5.20 -7.74 -25.24
N GLU A 101 5.62 -8.84 -25.84
CA GLU A 101 6.81 -8.89 -26.70
C GLU A 101 6.42 -8.50 -28.13
N VAL A 102 6.44 -7.18 -28.41
CA VAL A 102 6.10 -6.62 -29.73
C VAL A 102 7.02 -7.20 -30.80
N SER A 103 8.31 -7.29 -30.48
CA SER A 103 9.35 -7.89 -31.33
C SER A 103 10.54 -8.30 -30.47
N ASP A 104 11.55 -8.92 -31.07
CA ASP A 104 12.79 -9.33 -30.39
C ASP A 104 13.55 -8.15 -29.78
N ILE A 105 13.31 -6.94 -30.29
CA ILE A 105 13.97 -5.71 -29.82
C ILE A 105 13.08 -4.84 -28.93
N LEU A 106 11.76 -5.01 -28.94
CA LEU A 106 10.80 -4.17 -28.20
C LEU A 106 9.88 -5.01 -27.34
N LYS A 107 9.93 -4.80 -26.02
CA LYS A 107 8.98 -5.32 -25.04
C LYS A 107 8.29 -4.16 -24.33
N ILE A 108 6.98 -4.25 -24.18
CA ILE A 108 6.14 -3.27 -23.51
C ILE A 108 5.40 -3.98 -22.36
N HIS A 109 5.37 -3.37 -21.20
CA HIS A 109 4.45 -3.70 -20.12
C HIS A 109 3.43 -2.59 -20.00
N ALA A 110 2.17 -2.92 -20.10
CA ALA A 110 1.05 -2.00 -19.88
C ALA A 110 0.10 -2.58 -18.83
N GLY A 111 -0.26 -1.79 -17.86
CA GLY A 111 -1.15 -2.20 -16.78
C GLY A 111 -2.06 -1.08 -16.30
N LEU A 112 -3.21 -1.47 -15.81
CA LEU A 112 -4.19 -0.60 -15.18
C LEU A 112 -4.71 -1.26 -13.92
N ARG A 113 -4.71 -0.51 -12.81
CA ARG A 113 -5.32 -0.87 -11.55
C ARG A 113 -6.40 0.15 -11.23
N TYR A 114 -7.57 -0.33 -10.88
CA TYR A 114 -8.61 0.48 -10.26
C TYR A 114 -8.65 0.12 -8.79
N SER A 115 -8.52 1.09 -7.91
CA SER A 115 -8.59 0.93 -6.47
C SER A 115 -9.75 1.73 -5.88
N SER A 116 -10.35 1.18 -4.85
CA SER A 116 -11.41 1.80 -4.06
C SER A 116 -11.09 1.64 -2.59
N PHE A 117 -11.21 2.72 -1.84
CA PHE A 117 -11.03 2.72 -0.39
C PHE A 117 -12.23 3.39 0.26
N GLN A 118 -12.79 2.74 1.27
CA GLN A 118 -13.91 3.24 2.07
C GLN A 118 -13.52 3.21 3.54
N HIS A 119 -13.56 4.36 4.17
CA HIS A 119 -13.39 4.49 5.61
C HIS A 119 -14.74 4.53 6.31
N SER A 120 -14.84 3.84 7.44
CA SER A 120 -16.02 3.80 8.30
C SER A 120 -15.59 3.95 9.76
N GLY A 121 -16.16 4.90 10.46
CA GLY A 121 -15.87 5.14 11.88
C GLY A 121 -15.82 6.62 12.24
N TYR A 122 -15.65 6.91 13.52
CA TYR A 122 -15.53 8.28 13.99
C TYR A 122 -14.13 8.83 13.67
N ILE A 123 -14.08 10.00 13.07
CA ILE A 123 -12.82 10.66 12.72
C ILE A 123 -12.16 11.27 13.95
N SER A 124 -12.97 11.69 14.94
CA SER A 124 -12.47 12.27 16.17
C SER A 124 -13.35 11.98 17.38
N PHE A 125 -12.77 12.06 18.56
CA PHE A 125 -13.51 12.00 19.84
C PHE A 125 -14.61 13.07 19.94
N ARG A 126 -14.43 14.22 19.31
CA ARG A 126 -15.41 15.29 19.27
C ARG A 126 -16.67 14.91 18.49
N ASP A 127 -16.50 14.20 17.38
CA ASP A 127 -17.59 13.73 16.52
C ASP A 127 -18.38 12.62 17.22
N TYR A 128 -17.67 11.78 17.97
CA TYR A 128 -18.27 10.78 18.83
C TYR A 128 -19.17 11.41 19.93
N ILE A 129 -18.66 12.39 20.69
CA ILE A 129 -19.44 13.04 21.75
C ILE A 129 -20.68 13.76 21.20
N ARG A 130 -20.60 14.31 20.00
CA ARG A 130 -21.70 14.99 19.34
C ARG A 130 -22.72 14.04 18.72
N ASN A 131 -22.42 12.76 18.72
CA ASN A 131 -23.14 11.74 17.93
C ASN A 131 -23.34 12.19 16.47
N ASP A 132 -22.39 13.00 16.00
CA ASP A 132 -22.35 13.55 14.67
C ASP A 132 -21.72 12.50 13.78
N PHE A 133 -22.51 11.49 13.40
CA PHE A 133 -22.18 10.50 12.38
C PHE A 133 -22.15 11.15 10.98
N ASN A 134 -21.57 12.33 10.88
CA ASN A 134 -21.00 12.79 9.63
C ASN A 134 -19.69 12.05 9.36
N GLY A 135 -19.62 10.77 9.80
CA GLY A 135 -18.82 9.79 9.15
C GLY A 135 -19.30 9.74 7.72
N SER A 136 -18.89 10.71 6.91
CA SER A 136 -18.95 10.58 5.48
C SER A 136 -18.30 9.22 5.22
N ASP A 137 -19.04 8.34 4.58
CA ASP A 137 -18.45 7.19 3.93
C ASP A 137 -17.47 7.77 2.91
N ASP A 138 -16.26 8.11 3.37
CA ASP A 138 -15.24 8.68 2.53
C ASP A 138 -14.81 7.60 1.56
N ASN A 139 -15.32 7.72 0.35
CA ASN A 139 -15.06 6.81 -0.73
C ASN A 139 -14.05 7.43 -1.68
N TYR A 140 -12.86 6.89 -1.69
CA TYR A 140 -11.83 7.21 -2.68
C TYR A 140 -11.84 6.15 -3.79
N ARG A 141 -11.77 6.60 -5.05
CA ARG A 141 -11.74 5.74 -6.22
C ARG A 141 -10.70 6.27 -7.18
N ASN A 142 -9.71 5.46 -7.48
CA ASN A 142 -8.55 5.89 -8.22
C ASN A 142 -8.18 4.91 -9.32
N ILE A 143 -7.58 5.44 -10.39
CA ILE A 143 -7.04 4.68 -11.50
C ILE A 143 -5.52 4.84 -11.45
N GLU A 144 -4.80 3.72 -11.52
CA GLU A 144 -3.36 3.63 -11.37
C GLU A 144 -2.76 3.00 -12.64
N PRO A 145 -2.47 3.80 -13.67
CA PRO A 145 -1.81 3.34 -14.88
C PRO A 145 -0.34 3.00 -14.62
N ARG A 146 0.15 1.97 -15.31
CA ARG A 146 1.54 1.54 -15.32
C ARG A 146 1.95 1.23 -16.74
N LEU A 147 3.02 1.86 -17.19
CA LEU A 147 3.55 1.65 -18.52
C LEU A 147 5.07 1.55 -18.42
N SER A 148 5.65 0.51 -19.01
CA SER A 148 7.09 0.47 -19.20
C SER A 148 7.46 -0.17 -20.52
N PHE A 149 8.65 0.16 -21.02
CA PHE A 149 9.16 -0.44 -22.22
C PHE A 149 10.65 -0.75 -22.07
N ARG A 150 11.09 -1.74 -22.83
CA ARG A 150 12.51 -2.04 -23.08
C ARG A 150 12.74 -2.09 -24.57
N TYR A 151 13.61 -1.22 -25.06
CA TYR A 151 14.07 -1.21 -26.43
C TYR A 151 15.54 -1.64 -26.51
N LYS A 152 15.83 -2.75 -27.17
CA LYS A 152 17.20 -3.21 -27.43
C LYS A 152 17.74 -2.47 -28.64
N ILE A 153 18.79 -1.67 -28.45
CA ILE A 153 19.51 -0.99 -29.52
C ILE A 153 20.39 -1.99 -30.30
N ASN A 154 21.01 -2.90 -29.53
CA ASN A 154 21.83 -3.99 -30.03
C ASN A 154 21.89 -5.12 -28.98
N PRO A 155 22.59 -6.27 -29.24
CA PRO A 155 22.64 -7.38 -28.27
C PRO A 155 23.18 -7.02 -26.87
N THR A 156 23.97 -5.95 -26.77
CA THR A 156 24.61 -5.54 -25.50
C THR A 156 24.08 -4.24 -24.92
N SER A 157 23.16 -3.54 -25.61
CA SER A 157 22.67 -2.21 -25.16
C SER A 157 21.17 -2.11 -25.27
N SER A 158 20.53 -1.50 -24.26
CA SER A 158 19.09 -1.23 -24.25
C SER A 158 18.74 0.07 -23.53
N ILE A 159 17.60 0.63 -23.93
CA ILE A 159 16.93 1.71 -23.21
C ILE A 159 15.69 1.14 -22.55
N LYS A 160 15.44 1.53 -21.31
CA LYS A 160 14.20 1.23 -20.58
C LYS A 160 13.58 2.51 -20.11
N GLY A 161 12.25 2.61 -20.21
CA GLY A 161 11.49 3.70 -19.65
C GLY A 161 10.29 3.18 -18.89
N ALA A 162 9.86 3.91 -17.87
CA ALA A 162 8.70 3.54 -17.07
C ALA A 162 7.93 4.78 -16.61
N TYR A 163 6.63 4.62 -16.54
CA TYR A 163 5.68 5.52 -15.90
C TYR A 163 4.80 4.72 -14.95
N THR A 164 4.64 5.19 -13.73
CA THR A 164 3.74 4.58 -12.73
C THR A 164 3.02 5.63 -11.93
N GLN A 165 1.76 5.35 -11.64
CA GLN A 165 0.91 6.13 -10.74
C GLN A 165 0.38 5.22 -9.65
N ASN A 166 0.41 5.66 -8.38
CA ASN A 166 -0.05 4.87 -7.26
C ASN A 166 -0.74 5.76 -6.21
N TYR A 167 -1.69 5.16 -5.48
CA TYR A 167 -2.33 5.75 -4.31
C TYR A 167 -2.07 4.90 -3.07
N GLN A 168 -1.90 5.58 -1.95
CA GLN A 168 -1.74 4.95 -0.64
C GLN A 168 -2.81 5.49 0.30
N TYR A 169 -3.59 4.58 0.88
CA TYR A 169 -4.74 4.90 1.73
C TYR A 169 -4.46 4.79 3.23
N ILE A 170 -3.39 4.12 3.61
CA ILE A 170 -2.99 3.93 5.00
C ILE A 170 -1.68 4.67 5.23
N HIS A 171 -1.64 5.49 6.27
CA HIS A 171 -0.53 6.38 6.57
C HIS A 171 0.05 6.08 7.94
N LEU A 172 1.37 6.21 8.05
CA LEU A 172 2.04 6.27 9.34
C LEU A 172 2.10 7.74 9.77
N ALA A 173 1.34 8.08 10.81
CA ALA A 173 1.34 9.41 11.42
C ALA A 173 2.45 9.46 12.47
N SER A 174 3.54 10.19 12.16
CA SER A 174 4.64 10.41 13.08
C SER A 174 4.53 11.80 13.70
N THR A 175 4.71 11.89 15.01
CA THR A 175 4.72 13.15 15.75
C THR A 175 6.11 13.78 15.83
N SER A 176 7.13 13.10 15.30
CA SER A 176 8.53 13.57 15.30
C SER A 176 9.20 13.36 13.95
N SER A 177 10.34 14.04 13.73
CA SER A 177 11.18 13.85 12.55
C SER A 177 11.91 12.49 12.52
N VAL A 178 11.88 11.76 13.62
CA VAL A 178 12.45 10.42 13.77
C VAL A 178 11.28 9.48 13.98
N SER A 179 11.19 8.40 13.18
CA SER A 179 10.19 7.36 13.37
C SER A 179 10.36 6.74 14.77
N LEU A 180 9.32 6.89 15.58
CA LEU A 180 9.26 6.35 16.93
C LEU A 180 8.30 5.17 16.94
N PRO A 181 8.47 4.25 17.88
CA PRO A 181 7.49 3.17 18.03
C PRO A 181 6.08 3.67 18.42
N THR A 182 5.93 4.95 18.77
CA THR A 182 4.65 5.62 19.05
C THR A 182 3.94 6.14 17.80
N ASP A 183 4.50 5.95 16.60
CA ASP A 183 3.86 6.33 15.35
C ASP A 183 2.58 5.52 15.13
N LEU A 184 1.52 6.21 14.70
CA LEU A 184 0.18 5.65 14.58
C LEU A 184 -0.15 5.34 13.12
N TRP A 185 -0.74 4.19 12.87
CA TRP A 185 -1.36 3.89 11.60
C TRP A 185 -2.74 4.54 11.53
N VAL A 186 -2.95 5.35 10.50
CA VAL A 186 -4.20 6.08 10.28
C VAL A 186 -4.70 5.86 8.85
N PRO A 187 -6.01 5.62 8.68
CA PRO A 187 -6.62 5.52 7.36
C PRO A 187 -6.80 6.88 6.71
N SER A 188 -6.90 6.91 5.40
CA SER A 188 -7.43 8.06 4.67
C SER A 188 -8.89 8.31 5.07
N SER A 189 -9.26 9.58 5.19
CA SER A 189 -10.58 10.03 5.65
C SER A 189 -10.88 11.41 5.06
N ALA A 190 -12.02 12.03 5.35
CA ALA A 190 -12.33 13.41 4.94
C ALA A 190 -11.24 14.44 5.29
N VAL A 191 -10.41 14.14 6.28
CA VAL A 191 -9.34 15.04 6.78
C VAL A 191 -7.96 14.63 6.28
N ILE A 192 -7.78 13.37 5.90
CA ILE A 192 -6.49 12.80 5.46
C ILE A 192 -6.69 12.18 4.08
N GLU A 193 -6.34 12.93 3.05
CA GLU A 193 -6.44 12.46 1.68
C GLU A 193 -5.43 11.33 1.38
N PRO A 194 -5.75 10.41 0.45
CA PRO A 194 -4.79 9.42 -0.03
C PRO A 194 -3.52 10.07 -0.55
N LYS A 195 -2.37 9.51 -0.21
CA LYS A 195 -1.11 9.97 -0.81
C LYS A 195 -1.04 9.52 -2.26
N PHE A 196 -0.84 10.49 -3.13
CA PHE A 196 -0.61 10.29 -4.55
C PHE A 196 0.88 10.27 -4.86
N SER A 197 1.30 9.35 -5.71
CA SER A 197 2.67 9.27 -6.21
C SER A 197 2.67 8.99 -7.70
N GLU A 198 3.40 9.80 -8.44
CA GLU A 198 3.63 9.67 -9.86
C GLU A 198 5.13 9.57 -10.11
N GLN A 199 5.58 8.61 -10.90
CA GLN A 199 6.99 8.40 -11.16
C GLN A 199 7.26 8.18 -12.65
N TYR A 200 8.26 8.88 -13.14
CA TYR A 200 8.88 8.70 -14.46
C TYR A 200 10.29 8.19 -14.29
N ALA A 201 10.68 7.22 -15.08
CA ALA A 201 12.04 6.69 -15.08
C ALA A 201 12.52 6.45 -16.51
N LEU A 202 13.78 6.74 -16.78
CA LEU A 202 14.46 6.46 -18.03
C LEU A 202 15.88 5.97 -17.74
N GLY A 203 16.29 4.87 -18.37
CA GLY A 203 17.60 4.29 -18.16
C GLY A 203 18.24 3.77 -19.43
N PHE A 204 19.55 3.90 -19.52
CA PHE A 204 20.39 3.26 -20.54
C PHE A 204 21.23 2.17 -19.88
N PHE A 205 21.24 0.97 -20.49
CA PHE A 205 21.91 -0.22 -19.98
C PHE A 205 22.87 -0.72 -21.02
N LYS A 206 24.08 -1.08 -20.60
CA LYS A 206 25.11 -1.61 -21.48
C LYS A 206 25.93 -2.69 -20.82
N ASN A 207 26.03 -3.84 -21.51
CA ASN A 207 26.94 -4.92 -21.15
C ASN A 207 28.28 -4.73 -21.87
N LEU A 208 29.35 -4.90 -21.13
CA LEU A 208 30.72 -4.74 -21.59
C LEU A 208 31.49 -6.07 -21.50
N LYS A 209 32.55 -6.23 -22.29
CA LYS A 209 33.43 -7.40 -22.27
C LYS A 209 32.66 -8.72 -22.27
N GLU A 210 31.88 -8.98 -23.34
CA GLU A 210 31.13 -10.23 -23.51
C GLU A 210 30.20 -10.57 -22.33
N ASN A 211 29.52 -9.55 -21.79
CA ASN A 211 28.63 -9.63 -20.63
C ASN A 211 29.34 -9.85 -19.27
N MET A 212 30.66 -9.64 -19.20
CA MET A 212 31.40 -9.73 -17.92
C MET A 212 31.04 -8.57 -16.97
N TYR A 213 30.71 -7.38 -17.51
CA TYR A 213 30.30 -6.20 -16.74
C TYR A 213 28.98 -5.67 -17.25
N GLU A 214 28.08 -5.37 -16.33
CA GLU A 214 26.82 -4.66 -16.59
C GLU A 214 26.94 -3.23 -16.05
N THR A 215 26.58 -2.25 -16.90
CA THR A 215 26.61 -0.82 -16.56
C THR A 215 25.27 -0.19 -16.87
N SER A 216 24.74 0.66 -15.98
CA SER A 216 23.54 1.46 -16.25
C SER A 216 23.71 2.91 -15.83
N ILE A 217 22.96 3.77 -16.51
CA ILE A 217 22.73 5.15 -16.10
C ILE A 217 21.21 5.33 -16.09
N GLU A 218 20.67 5.71 -14.95
CA GLU A 218 19.23 5.84 -14.75
C GLU A 218 18.91 7.20 -14.16
N ALA A 219 17.85 7.82 -14.67
CA ALA A 219 17.26 9.03 -14.13
C ALA A 219 15.81 8.77 -13.79
N TYR A 220 15.33 9.29 -12.69
CA TYR A 220 13.92 9.22 -12.31
C TYR A 220 13.46 10.54 -11.69
N TYR A 221 12.17 10.81 -11.85
CA TYR A 221 11.45 11.90 -11.21
C TYR A 221 10.21 11.32 -10.52
N LYS A 222 10.02 11.74 -9.27
CA LYS A 222 8.89 11.29 -8.45
C LYS A 222 8.25 12.48 -7.74
#